data_48646efbea95b2e29dbd0b2133cd0b0a
#
_entry.id   48646efbea95b2e29dbd0b2133cd0b0a
#
_cell.length_a   1.000
_cell.length_b   1.000
_cell.length_c   1.000
_cell.angle_alpha   90.00
_cell.angle_beta   90.00
_cell.angle_gamma   90.00
#
_symmetry.space_group_name_H-M   'P 1'
#
loop_
_entity.id
_entity.type
_entity.pdbx_description
1 polymer ?
#
loop_
_entity_poly.entity_id
_entity_poly.type
_entity_poly.pdbx_seq_one_letter_code
_entity_poly.pdbx_strand_id
1 'polypeptide(L)'
;PNPKLPTPNSQPQTPNFLSTSPRISLLRISTSVYLLPMSKSSADTPLMQQHRAIKQKYPDAILLFRVGDFYETFGEDAIIASKVLGITLTKRNNGAASSSELAGFPHHALDTYLHKLVKAGYRVAICDQLEDPKTVKGIVKRGVTEMVTPGVATNDKLLEHNSNNFLAAVHFTEK
;
A
#
# COMPACT_ATOMS: atom_id res chain seq x y z
N PRO A 1 -57.42 29.05 -47.41
CA PRO A 1 -57.67 28.26 -46.24
C PRO A 1 -56.45 28.25 -45.34
N ASN A 2 -56.64 28.95 -44.23
CA ASN A 2 -55.60 29.11 -43.20
C ASN A 2 -55.73 27.93 -42.22
N PRO A 3 -54.63 27.26 -41.85
CA PRO A 3 -54.65 26.27 -40.77
C PRO A 3 -54.64 26.99 -39.43
N LYS A 4 -55.51 26.55 -38.53
CA LYS A 4 -55.73 27.03 -37.17
C LYS A 4 -54.47 26.66 -36.32
N LEU A 5 -53.96 27.65 -35.58
CA LEU A 5 -52.98 27.49 -34.48
C LEU A 5 -53.64 26.76 -33.30
N PRO A 6 -52.95 25.80 -32.66
CA PRO A 6 -53.43 25.25 -31.41
C PRO A 6 -53.07 26.17 -30.24
N THR A 7 -54.02 26.32 -29.31
CA THR A 7 -53.90 27.07 -28.05
C THR A 7 -52.91 26.45 -27.09
N PRO A 8 -52.10 27.25 -26.34
CA PRO A 8 -51.24 26.76 -25.29
C PRO A 8 -52.04 26.63 -23.99
N ASN A 9 -52.30 25.42 -23.56
CA ASN A 9 -52.75 25.17 -22.19
C ASN A 9 -52.02 23.93 -21.64
N SER A 10 -50.95 24.18 -20.93
CA SER A 10 -50.35 23.22 -20.00
C SER A 10 -49.56 23.98 -18.96
N GLN A 11 -50.11 24.05 -17.76
CA GLN A 11 -49.43 24.52 -16.57
C GLN A 11 -48.20 23.65 -16.30
N PRO A 12 -47.09 24.23 -15.79
CA PRO A 12 -45.93 23.46 -15.39
C PRO A 12 -46.26 22.67 -14.12
N GLN A 13 -46.17 21.36 -14.24
CA GLN A 13 -46.21 20.46 -13.09
C GLN A 13 -44.89 20.59 -12.33
N THR A 14 -44.95 21.01 -11.06
CA THR A 14 -43.86 20.97 -10.11
C THR A 14 -43.45 19.52 -9.85
N PRO A 15 -42.16 19.15 -9.94
CA PRO A 15 -41.73 17.83 -9.55
C PRO A 15 -41.83 17.70 -8.03
N ASN A 16 -42.61 16.74 -7.56
CA ASN A 16 -42.62 16.27 -6.19
C ASN A 16 -41.22 15.71 -5.85
N PHE A 17 -40.43 16.46 -5.11
CA PHE A 17 -39.24 15.96 -4.43
C PHE A 17 -39.70 15.05 -3.28
N LEU A 18 -39.83 13.76 -3.57
CA LEU A 18 -39.82 12.73 -2.54
C LEU A 18 -38.45 12.77 -1.87
N SER A 19 -38.45 13.26 -0.64
CA SER A 19 -37.35 13.22 0.30
C SER A 19 -36.91 11.76 0.54
N THR A 20 -35.97 11.30 -0.26
CA THR A 20 -35.22 10.07 0.01
C THR A 20 -34.00 10.45 0.83
N SER A 21 -34.15 10.46 2.13
CA SER A 21 -33.00 10.47 3.05
C SER A 21 -32.04 9.35 2.67
N PRO A 22 -30.75 9.63 2.47
CA PRO A 22 -29.77 8.55 2.30
C PRO A 22 -29.71 7.78 3.62
N ARG A 23 -30.20 6.55 3.60
CA ARG A 23 -29.89 5.59 4.66
C ARG A 23 -28.37 5.40 4.66
N ILE A 24 -27.71 6.05 5.61
CA ILE A 24 -26.32 5.76 5.93
C ILE A 24 -26.33 4.33 6.45
N SER A 25 -25.99 3.40 5.57
CA SER A 25 -25.67 2.03 5.93
C SER A 25 -24.43 2.09 6.80
N LEU A 26 -24.61 1.98 8.11
CA LEU A 26 -23.50 1.76 9.03
C LEU A 26 -22.83 0.45 8.62
N LEU A 27 -21.77 0.57 7.83
CA LEU A 27 -20.85 -0.53 7.60
C LEU A 27 -20.28 -0.89 8.99
N ARG A 28 -20.83 -1.93 9.60
CA ARG A 28 -20.18 -2.60 10.73
C ARG A 28 -18.85 -3.13 10.21
N ILE A 29 -17.78 -2.39 10.42
CA ILE A 29 -16.42 -2.93 10.32
C ILE A 29 -16.32 -3.91 11.48
N SER A 30 -16.65 -5.16 11.19
CA SER A 30 -16.35 -6.28 12.09
C SER A 30 -14.84 -6.40 12.10
N THR A 31 -14.21 -5.85 13.12
CA THR A 31 -12.81 -6.12 13.47
C THR A 31 -12.75 -7.54 14.02
N SER A 32 -13.05 -8.51 13.18
CA SER A 32 -12.72 -9.91 13.47
C SER A 32 -11.23 -10.05 13.18
N VAL A 33 -10.43 -9.79 14.20
CA VAL A 33 -9.03 -10.21 14.22
C VAL A 33 -9.07 -11.73 14.25
N TYR A 34 -9.10 -12.36 13.07
CA TYR A 34 -8.79 -13.78 12.97
C TYR A 34 -7.31 -13.93 13.30
N LEU A 35 -7.05 -14.21 14.58
CA LEU A 35 -5.78 -14.76 15.02
C LEU A 35 -5.72 -16.19 14.43
N LEU A 36 -5.34 -16.28 13.16
CA LEU A 36 -5.00 -17.58 12.57
C LEU A 36 -3.79 -18.11 13.36
N PRO A 37 -3.87 -19.35 13.88
CA PRO A 37 -2.71 -19.93 14.52
C PRO A 37 -1.58 -19.96 13.49
N MET A 38 -0.48 -19.27 13.79
CA MET A 38 0.72 -19.33 12.97
C MET A 38 1.18 -20.79 12.91
N SER A 39 0.88 -21.45 11.80
CA SER A 39 1.51 -22.69 11.43
C SER A 39 3.01 -22.41 11.44
N LYS A 40 3.74 -23.09 12.32
CA LYS A 40 5.19 -23.16 12.28
C LYS A 40 5.55 -23.86 10.98
N SER A 41 5.70 -23.11 9.89
CA SER A 41 6.25 -23.64 8.65
C SER A 41 7.73 -23.89 8.90
N SER A 42 8.04 -25.15 9.04
CA SER A 42 9.36 -25.71 9.30
C SER A 42 10.27 -25.60 8.07
N ALA A 43 10.67 -24.43 7.63
CA ALA A 43 11.76 -24.27 6.68
C ALA A 43 11.95 -22.84 6.14
N ASP A 44 11.49 -21.82 6.84
CA ASP A 44 11.86 -20.45 6.44
C ASP A 44 13.35 -20.23 6.63
N THR A 45 14.01 -19.71 5.60
CA THR A 45 15.39 -19.27 5.76
C THR A 45 15.47 -18.16 6.81
N PRO A 46 16.58 -18.02 7.53
CA PRO A 46 16.75 -16.96 8.52
C PRO A 46 16.45 -15.55 7.98
N LEU A 47 16.72 -15.30 6.68
CA LEU A 47 16.37 -14.07 5.99
C LEU A 47 14.82 -13.86 5.97
N MET A 48 14.07 -14.89 5.62
CA MET A 48 12.61 -14.82 5.55
C MET A 48 11.97 -14.72 6.93
N GLN A 49 12.58 -15.32 7.95
CA GLN A 49 12.15 -15.14 9.33
C GLN A 49 12.28 -13.67 9.76
N GLN A 50 13.41 -13.03 9.42
CA GLN A 50 13.66 -11.61 9.69
C GLN A 50 12.66 -10.72 8.94
N HIS A 51 12.44 -10.98 7.64
CA HIS A 51 11.46 -10.28 6.83
C HIS A 51 10.05 -10.38 7.45
N ARG A 52 9.60 -11.58 7.78
CA ARG A 52 8.27 -11.82 8.36
C ARG A 52 8.08 -11.11 9.69
N ALA A 53 9.07 -11.15 10.57
CA ALA A 53 9.04 -10.47 11.86
C ALA A 53 8.92 -8.94 11.71
N ILE A 54 9.54 -8.37 10.68
CA ILE A 54 9.44 -6.94 10.38
C ILE A 54 8.09 -6.64 9.73
N LYS A 55 7.65 -7.41 8.74
CA LYS A 55 6.36 -7.20 8.06
C LYS A 55 5.19 -7.25 9.02
N GLN A 56 5.21 -8.11 10.03
CA GLN A 56 4.17 -8.17 11.07
C GLN A 56 4.00 -6.86 11.86
N LYS A 57 5.04 -6.05 11.96
CA LYS A 57 4.99 -4.73 12.63
C LYS A 57 4.42 -3.64 11.72
N TYR A 58 4.46 -3.85 10.40
CA TYR A 58 4.03 -2.89 9.39
C TYR A 58 3.16 -3.57 8.34
N PRO A 59 2.01 -4.15 8.73
CA PRO A 59 1.19 -4.99 7.86
C PRO A 59 0.60 -4.24 6.68
N ASP A 60 0.32 -2.95 6.83
CA ASP A 60 -0.32 -2.06 5.88
C ASP A 60 0.67 -1.26 5.01
N ALA A 61 1.97 -1.47 5.16
CA ALA A 61 3.00 -0.82 4.36
C ALA A 61 3.68 -1.81 3.42
N ILE A 62 4.00 -1.39 2.20
CA ILE A 62 4.89 -2.14 1.31
C ILE A 62 6.28 -2.14 1.93
N LEU A 63 6.81 -3.33 2.22
CA LEU A 63 8.12 -3.47 2.82
C LEU A 63 9.20 -3.60 1.74
N LEU A 64 10.01 -2.55 1.59
CA LEU A 64 11.23 -2.58 0.78
C LEU A 64 12.37 -3.14 1.64
N PHE A 65 12.70 -4.40 1.43
CA PHE A 65 13.62 -5.13 2.29
C PHE A 65 15.00 -5.25 1.62
N ARG A 66 16.03 -4.65 2.23
CA ARG A 66 17.39 -4.65 1.67
C ARG A 66 18.04 -6.02 1.68
N VAL A 67 18.41 -6.52 0.50
CA VAL A 67 19.12 -7.77 0.31
C VAL A 67 20.30 -7.52 -0.62
N GLY A 68 21.50 -7.41 -0.06
CA GLY A 68 22.67 -7.01 -0.81
C GLY A 68 22.50 -5.65 -1.48
N ASP A 69 22.61 -5.61 -2.82
CA ASP A 69 22.50 -4.40 -3.60
C ASP A 69 21.06 -4.11 -4.10
N PHE A 70 20.07 -4.87 -3.62
CA PHE A 70 18.66 -4.73 -4.02
C PHE A 70 17.77 -4.40 -2.85
N TYR A 71 16.68 -3.69 -3.13
CA TYR A 71 15.46 -3.75 -2.33
C TYR A 71 14.54 -4.80 -2.93
N GLU A 72 14.20 -5.80 -2.13
CA GLU A 72 13.31 -6.90 -2.49
C GLU A 72 11.97 -6.75 -1.76
N THR A 73 10.89 -7.08 -2.43
CA THR A 73 9.55 -7.21 -1.87
C THR A 73 9.06 -8.63 -2.05
N PHE A 74 8.25 -9.14 -1.11
CA PHE A 74 7.82 -10.54 -1.11
C PHE A 74 6.30 -10.67 -1.02
N GLY A 75 5.75 -11.76 -1.55
CA GLY A 75 4.33 -12.08 -1.50
C GLY A 75 3.45 -11.01 -2.14
N GLU A 76 2.43 -10.56 -1.42
CA GLU A 76 1.49 -9.53 -1.91
C GLU A 76 2.19 -8.20 -2.22
N ASP A 77 3.16 -7.79 -1.40
CA ASP A 77 3.94 -6.58 -1.66
C ASP A 77 4.68 -6.67 -3.00
N ALA A 78 5.19 -7.84 -3.36
CA ALA A 78 5.86 -8.06 -4.65
C ALA A 78 4.89 -7.94 -5.83
N ILE A 79 3.68 -8.48 -5.68
CA ILE A 79 2.65 -8.39 -6.73
C ILE A 79 2.25 -6.93 -6.95
N ILE A 80 2.04 -6.17 -5.87
CA ILE A 80 1.70 -4.75 -5.94
C ILE A 80 2.86 -3.95 -6.54
N ALA A 81 4.07 -4.13 -6.00
CA ALA A 81 5.26 -3.43 -6.47
C ALA A 81 5.53 -3.70 -7.95
N SER A 82 5.44 -4.96 -8.39
CA SER A 82 5.62 -5.32 -9.80
C SER A 82 4.67 -4.55 -10.72
N LYS A 83 3.39 -4.45 -10.36
CA LYS A 83 2.37 -3.74 -11.14
C LYS A 83 2.60 -2.23 -11.17
N VAL A 84 2.86 -1.63 -10.02
CA VAL A 84 3.00 -0.18 -9.88
C VAL A 84 4.30 0.33 -10.51
N LEU A 85 5.39 -0.41 -10.30
CA LEU A 85 6.72 -0.01 -10.73
C LEU A 85 7.03 -0.45 -12.16
N GLY A 86 6.29 -1.42 -12.71
CA GLY A 86 6.57 -2.03 -14.01
C GLY A 86 7.84 -2.90 -13.99
N ILE A 87 8.14 -3.54 -12.85
CA ILE A 87 9.29 -4.44 -12.69
C ILE A 87 8.87 -5.90 -12.75
N THR A 88 9.82 -6.78 -13.07
CA THR A 88 9.57 -8.21 -13.23
C THR A 88 9.16 -8.86 -11.90
N LEU A 89 8.03 -9.57 -11.92
CA LEU A 89 7.60 -10.46 -10.85
C LEU A 89 8.24 -11.84 -11.07
N THR A 90 8.98 -12.31 -10.08
CA THR A 90 9.63 -13.62 -10.08
C THR A 90 9.18 -14.44 -8.88
N LYS A 91 9.72 -15.65 -8.72
CA LYS A 91 9.49 -16.49 -7.54
C LYS A 91 10.83 -16.83 -6.92
N ARG A 92 10.86 -16.75 -5.60
CA ARG A 92 12.01 -17.18 -4.80
C ARG A 92 11.67 -18.47 -4.06
N ASN A 93 12.54 -19.46 -4.19
CA ASN A 93 12.45 -20.68 -3.39
C ASN A 93 13.03 -20.39 -1.99
N ASN A 94 12.20 -20.56 -0.96
CA ASN A 94 12.56 -20.24 0.42
C ASN A 94 12.91 -21.49 1.26
N GLY A 95 13.34 -22.58 0.60
CA GLY A 95 13.60 -23.89 1.23
C GLY A 95 12.67 -24.96 0.68
N ALA A 96 12.65 -26.12 1.32
CA ALA A 96 12.12 -27.38 0.76
C ALA A 96 10.64 -27.38 0.35
N ALA A 97 9.83 -26.41 0.68
CA ALA A 97 8.40 -26.47 0.45
C ALA A 97 7.68 -25.15 0.11
N SER A 98 8.32 -24.01 0.11
CA SER A 98 7.62 -22.72 -0.14
C SER A 98 8.35 -21.85 -1.15
N SER A 99 7.63 -21.48 -2.21
CA SER A 99 8.03 -20.38 -3.07
C SER A 99 7.18 -19.16 -2.75
N SER A 100 7.77 -17.99 -2.70
CA SER A 100 7.03 -16.73 -2.61
C SER A 100 7.33 -15.85 -3.81
N GLU A 101 6.35 -15.06 -4.19
CA GLU A 101 6.52 -14.00 -5.19
C GLU A 101 7.60 -13.06 -4.72
N LEU A 102 8.41 -12.60 -5.68
CA LEU A 102 9.53 -11.70 -5.48
C LEU A 102 9.53 -10.64 -6.57
N ALA A 103 9.65 -9.39 -6.18
CA ALA A 103 9.99 -8.29 -7.08
C ALA A 103 11.04 -7.42 -6.41
N GLY A 104 11.98 -6.88 -7.18
CA GLY A 104 13.03 -6.07 -6.60
C GLY A 104 13.69 -5.15 -7.63
N PHE A 105 14.40 -4.18 -7.11
CA PHE A 105 15.14 -3.19 -7.89
C PHE A 105 16.46 -2.82 -7.18
N PRO A 106 17.47 -2.32 -7.94
CA PRO A 106 18.73 -1.91 -7.35
C PRO A 106 18.55 -0.79 -6.32
N HIS A 107 19.26 -0.87 -5.19
CA HIS A 107 19.09 0.07 -4.08
C HIS A 107 19.37 1.53 -4.45
N HIS A 108 20.29 1.78 -5.37
CA HIS A 108 20.61 3.13 -5.83
C HIS A 108 19.46 3.80 -6.61
N ALA A 109 18.46 3.01 -7.04
CA ALA A 109 17.27 3.50 -7.73
C ALA A 109 16.09 3.76 -6.75
N LEU A 110 16.32 3.71 -5.43
CA LEU A 110 15.27 3.84 -4.41
C LEU A 110 14.40 5.07 -4.63
N ASP A 111 15.00 6.24 -4.79
CA ASP A 111 14.26 7.50 -4.95
C ASP A 111 13.23 7.42 -6.10
N THR A 112 13.64 6.86 -7.24
CA THR A 112 12.79 6.75 -8.43
C THR A 112 11.58 5.82 -8.20
N TYR A 113 11.83 4.66 -7.57
CA TYR A 113 10.79 3.66 -7.35
C TYR A 113 9.91 3.99 -6.15
N LEU A 114 10.48 4.55 -5.09
CA LEU A 114 9.75 5.03 -3.92
C LEU A 114 8.70 6.06 -4.31
N HIS A 115 9.10 7.05 -5.14
CA HIS A 115 8.17 8.07 -5.64
C HIS A 115 6.95 7.46 -6.34
N LYS A 116 7.14 6.44 -7.18
CA LYS A 116 6.03 5.77 -7.88
C LYS A 116 5.07 5.06 -6.92
N LEU A 117 5.57 4.39 -5.90
CA LEU A 117 4.76 3.70 -4.90
C LEU A 117 3.95 4.70 -4.07
N VAL A 118 4.59 5.76 -3.59
CA VAL A 118 3.96 6.82 -2.78
C VAL A 118 2.90 7.55 -3.60
N LYS A 119 3.20 7.89 -4.86
CA LYS A 119 2.24 8.51 -5.79
C LYS A 119 1.03 7.61 -6.09
N ALA A 120 1.23 6.31 -6.10
CA ALA A 120 0.15 5.33 -6.24
C ALA A 120 -0.68 5.14 -4.95
N GLY A 121 -0.37 5.88 -3.88
CA GLY A 121 -1.12 5.90 -2.62
C GLY A 121 -0.68 4.87 -1.59
N TYR A 122 0.44 4.19 -1.79
CA TYR A 122 0.94 3.18 -0.86
C TYR A 122 1.83 3.77 0.22
N ARG A 123 1.67 3.28 1.44
CA ARG A 123 2.66 3.46 2.51
C ARG A 123 3.83 2.53 2.25
N VAL A 124 5.04 3.01 2.47
CA VAL A 124 6.26 2.25 2.19
C VAL A 124 7.16 2.27 3.42
N ALA A 125 7.57 1.08 3.87
CA ALA A 125 8.57 0.88 4.91
C ALA A 125 9.91 0.53 4.27
N ILE A 126 10.91 1.38 4.47
CA ILE A 126 12.28 1.13 3.99
C ILE A 126 13.04 0.39 5.09
N CYS A 127 13.47 -0.81 4.76
CA CYS A 127 14.20 -1.68 5.69
C CYS A 127 15.61 -1.91 5.21
N ASP A 128 16.55 -1.32 5.92
CA ASP A 128 17.99 -1.39 5.59
C ASP A 128 18.77 -2.34 6.48
N GLN A 129 19.98 -2.65 6.04
CA GLN A 129 20.98 -3.34 6.82
C GLN A 129 21.54 -2.39 7.88
N LEU A 130 21.44 -2.77 9.16
CA LEU A 130 21.93 -1.97 10.28
C LEU A 130 23.39 -2.24 10.63
N GLU A 131 23.99 -3.25 9.98
CA GLU A 131 25.36 -3.71 10.20
C GLU A 131 26.07 -3.84 8.86
N ASP A 132 27.40 -3.67 8.87
CA ASP A 132 28.21 -3.91 7.67
C ASP A 132 28.30 -5.42 7.38
N PRO A 133 27.83 -5.88 6.21
CA PRO A 133 27.90 -7.30 5.83
C PRO A 133 29.31 -7.89 5.88
N LYS A 134 30.35 -7.08 5.76
CA LYS A 134 31.77 -7.52 5.79
C LYS A 134 32.25 -7.86 7.19
N THR A 135 31.62 -7.33 8.22
CA THR A 135 32.03 -7.48 9.62
C THR A 135 31.28 -8.57 10.37
N VAL A 136 30.12 -9.00 9.85
CA VAL A 136 29.21 -9.92 10.54
C VAL A 136 29.37 -11.34 9.99
N LYS A 137 29.59 -12.31 10.89
CA LYS A 137 29.51 -13.73 10.56
C LYS A 137 28.03 -14.17 10.65
N GLY A 138 27.37 -14.37 9.51
CA GLY A 138 25.99 -14.82 9.46
C GLY A 138 25.05 -13.81 8.81
N ILE A 139 23.79 -13.79 9.27
CA ILE A 139 22.79 -12.87 8.73
C ILE A 139 22.93 -11.49 9.32
N VAL A 140 23.08 -10.51 8.43
CA VAL A 140 23.09 -9.08 8.77
C VAL A 140 21.74 -8.69 9.37
N LYS A 141 21.78 -7.98 10.48
CA LYS A 141 20.60 -7.42 11.13
C LYS A 141 19.99 -6.30 10.28
N ARG A 142 18.68 -6.30 10.18
CA ARG A 142 17.90 -5.32 9.42
C ARG A 142 16.85 -4.68 10.29
N GLY A 143 16.47 -3.45 9.94
CA GLY A 143 15.40 -2.71 10.59
C GLY A 143 14.81 -1.66 9.68
N VAL A 144 13.59 -1.24 10.00
CA VAL A 144 12.94 -0.13 9.28
C VAL A 144 13.64 1.16 9.70
N THR A 145 14.24 1.83 8.72
CA THR A 145 14.96 3.10 8.89
C THR A 145 14.05 4.28 8.58
N GLU A 146 13.10 4.09 7.67
CA GLU A 146 12.19 5.15 7.26
C GLU A 146 10.79 4.59 6.93
N MET A 147 9.76 5.38 7.26
CA MET A 147 8.38 5.12 6.87
C MET A 147 7.87 6.28 6.03
N VAL A 148 7.57 6.03 4.76
CA VAL A 148 7.04 7.04 3.86
C VAL A 148 5.56 6.83 3.64
N THR A 149 4.78 7.89 3.89
CA THR A 149 3.33 7.90 3.74
C THR A 149 2.94 8.98 2.73
N PRO A 150 1.99 8.74 1.81
CA PRO A 150 1.63 9.69 0.76
C PRO A 150 1.33 11.11 1.27
N GLY A 151 0.62 11.24 2.40
CA GLY A 151 0.27 12.54 2.98
C GLY A 151 1.38 13.22 3.80
N VAL A 152 2.50 12.53 4.06
CA VAL A 152 3.59 13.01 4.94
C VAL A 152 4.95 12.96 4.22
N ALA A 153 4.93 12.93 2.90
CA ALA A 153 6.16 12.98 2.11
C ALA A 153 6.82 14.37 2.27
N THR A 154 7.94 14.43 2.99
CA THR A 154 8.69 15.67 3.25
C THR A 154 9.87 15.87 2.29
N ASN A 155 10.15 14.88 1.47
CA ASN A 155 11.23 14.97 0.50
C ASN A 155 10.77 15.74 -0.74
N ASP A 156 11.45 16.82 -1.09
CA ASP A 156 11.15 17.67 -2.26
C ASP A 156 11.07 16.88 -3.57
N LYS A 157 11.81 15.77 -3.68
CA LYS A 157 11.75 14.87 -4.84
C LYS A 157 10.43 14.08 -4.93
N LEU A 158 9.69 13.96 -3.83
CA LEU A 158 8.40 13.27 -3.75
C LEU A 158 7.21 14.22 -3.94
N LEU A 159 7.45 15.53 -3.86
CA LEU A 159 6.45 16.57 -3.97
C LEU A 159 6.41 17.11 -5.41
N GLU A 160 5.25 17.00 -6.04
CA GLU A 160 5.00 17.66 -7.33
C GLU A 160 4.53 19.10 -7.05
N HIS A 161 5.18 20.10 -7.65
CA HIS A 161 4.88 21.51 -7.44
C HIS A 161 3.44 21.91 -7.82
N ASN A 162 2.76 21.12 -8.63
CA ASN A 162 1.42 21.42 -9.15
C ASN A 162 0.32 20.49 -8.61
N SER A 163 0.59 19.67 -7.60
CA SER A 163 -0.40 18.78 -6.99
C SER A 163 -0.50 19.01 -5.48
N ASN A 164 -1.76 19.05 -4.99
CA ASN A 164 -1.99 19.15 -3.56
C ASN A 164 -1.76 17.79 -2.90
N ASN A 165 -1.04 17.78 -1.78
CA ASN A 165 -0.83 16.61 -0.95
C ASN A 165 -1.58 16.84 0.38
N PHE A 166 -2.63 16.04 0.64
CA PHE A 166 -3.48 16.21 1.80
C PHE A 166 -3.19 15.14 2.85
N LEU A 167 -3.10 15.56 4.11
CA LEU A 167 -3.11 14.68 5.28
C LEU A 167 -4.37 14.99 6.09
N ALA A 168 -5.17 13.96 6.39
CA ALA A 168 -6.31 14.08 7.27
C ALA A 168 -6.11 13.19 8.51
N ALA A 169 -6.35 13.76 9.70
CA ALA A 169 -6.37 13.01 10.95
C ALA A 169 -7.73 13.19 11.64
N VAL A 170 -8.35 12.08 12.06
CA VAL A 170 -9.63 12.09 12.77
C VAL A 170 -9.47 11.37 14.10
N HIS A 171 -9.85 12.03 15.18
CA HIS A 171 -9.84 11.48 16.52
C HIS A 171 -11.26 11.43 17.08
N PHE A 172 -11.66 10.26 17.57
CA PHE A 172 -12.94 10.06 18.24
C PHE A 172 -12.69 9.91 19.74
N THR A 173 -13.30 10.77 20.55
CA THR A 173 -13.35 10.61 22.01
C THR A 173 -14.61 9.84 22.38
N GLU A 174 -14.47 8.77 23.14
CA GLU A 174 -15.60 8.15 23.83
C GLU A 174 -16.08 9.11 24.93
N LYS A 175 -17.42 9.31 25.00
CA LYS A 175 -18.07 10.07 26.05
C LYS A 175 -18.38 9.19 27.25
#